data_d95d47227c46fdf10f7616cdba9c09a9
#
_entry.id   d95d47227c46fdf10f7616cdba9c09a9
#
_cell.length_a   1.000
_cell.length_b   1.000
_cell.length_c   1.000
_cell.angle_alpha   90.00
_cell.angle_beta   90.00
_cell.angle_gamma   90.00
#
_symmetry.space_group_name_H-M   'P 1'
#
loop_
_entity.id
_entity.type
_entity.pdbx_description
1 polymer ?
#
loop_
_entity_poly.entity_id
_entity_poly.type
_entity_poly.pdbx_seq_one_letter_code
_entity_poly.pdbx_strand_id
1 'polypeptide(L)'
;AVSTGLLQRMNRQQIEAVLGHEMTHVANGDMVTLTLVQGVVNTFVIFLSRIVGNIIDRALFRSDDGRGIASFLTVIVCQLVLGVLANIIVMWFSRRREFRADQGGARLAGNDNMIAALEELKRVHEPLPAQQFAAFGIADGAVASGLKRLFLSHPPLDERIAALRAPGTH
;
A
#
# COMPACT_ATOMS: atom_id res chain seq x y z
N ALA A 1 10.66 -16.08 0.98
CA ALA A 1 10.63 -17.35 0.24
C ALA A 1 10.47 -17.05 -1.25
N VAL A 2 11.31 -17.65 -2.09
CA VAL A 2 11.22 -17.51 -3.56
C VAL A 2 10.36 -18.67 -4.08
N SER A 3 9.32 -18.37 -4.89
CA SER A 3 8.46 -19.43 -5.43
C SER A 3 9.16 -20.18 -6.56
N THR A 4 8.90 -21.50 -6.68
CA THR A 4 9.41 -22.32 -7.78
C THR A 4 8.96 -21.80 -9.16
N GLY A 5 7.76 -21.23 -9.26
CA GLY A 5 7.26 -20.63 -10.49
C GLY A 5 8.06 -19.40 -10.93
N LEU A 6 8.58 -18.61 -9.99
CA LEU A 6 9.45 -17.48 -10.28
C LEU A 6 10.81 -17.96 -10.82
N LEU A 7 11.40 -18.98 -10.18
CA LEU A 7 12.67 -19.56 -10.58
C LEU A 7 12.64 -20.19 -11.97
N GLN A 8 11.48 -20.69 -12.40
CA GLN A 8 11.32 -21.30 -13.73
C GLN A 8 11.17 -20.29 -14.87
N ARG A 9 10.75 -19.06 -14.57
CA ARG A 9 10.42 -18.04 -15.57
C ARG A 9 11.50 -16.96 -15.69
N MET A 10 12.22 -16.69 -14.61
CA MET A 10 13.25 -15.65 -14.58
C MET A 10 14.65 -16.23 -14.83
N ASN A 11 15.46 -15.47 -15.56
CA ASN A 11 16.87 -15.77 -15.68
C ASN A 11 17.62 -15.40 -14.37
N ARG A 12 18.88 -15.82 -14.28
CA ARG A 12 19.72 -15.61 -13.10
C ARG A 12 19.82 -14.13 -12.70
N GLN A 13 20.02 -13.23 -13.68
CA GLN A 13 20.18 -11.79 -13.43
C GLN A 13 18.89 -11.15 -12.89
N GLN A 14 17.73 -11.57 -13.41
CA GLN A 14 16.43 -11.14 -12.90
C GLN A 14 16.18 -11.64 -11.47
N ILE A 15 16.58 -12.88 -11.17
CA ILE A 15 16.49 -13.44 -9.81
C ILE A 15 17.41 -12.67 -8.85
N GLU A 16 18.63 -12.37 -9.25
CA GLU A 16 19.57 -11.56 -8.46
C GLU A 16 19.00 -10.16 -8.18
N ALA A 17 18.30 -9.54 -9.13
CA ALA A 17 17.64 -8.26 -8.95
C ALA A 17 16.48 -8.34 -7.95
N VAL A 18 15.63 -9.37 -8.02
CA VAL A 18 14.55 -9.60 -7.05
C VAL A 18 15.12 -9.85 -5.65
N LEU A 19 16.16 -10.65 -5.53
CA LEU A 19 16.84 -10.88 -4.25
C LEU A 19 17.46 -9.60 -3.70
N GLY A 20 18.05 -8.75 -4.55
CA GLY A 20 18.58 -7.44 -4.18
C GLY A 20 17.47 -6.52 -3.65
N HIS A 21 16.28 -6.53 -4.26
CA HIS A 21 15.11 -5.83 -3.78
C HIS A 21 14.68 -6.32 -2.38
N GLU A 22 14.55 -7.63 -2.18
CA GLU A 22 14.20 -8.22 -0.87
C GLU A 22 15.26 -7.91 0.20
N MET A 23 16.54 -8.02 -0.16
CA MET A 23 17.63 -7.67 0.77
C MET A 23 17.63 -6.20 1.16
N THR A 24 17.18 -5.31 0.26
CA THR A 24 17.03 -3.89 0.56
C THR A 24 15.94 -3.66 1.60
N HIS A 25 14.82 -4.37 1.53
CA HIS A 25 13.78 -4.33 2.57
C HIS A 25 14.32 -4.76 3.94
N VAL A 26 15.12 -5.82 3.97
CA VAL A 26 15.75 -6.29 5.21
C VAL A 26 16.74 -5.26 5.74
N ALA A 27 17.62 -4.75 4.89
CA ALA A 27 18.64 -3.76 5.28
C ALA A 27 18.03 -2.45 5.80
N ASN A 28 16.91 -2.02 5.23
CA ASN A 28 16.19 -0.82 5.65
C ASN A 28 15.34 -1.03 6.92
N GLY A 29 15.16 -2.25 7.40
CA GLY A 29 14.26 -2.57 8.52
C GLY A 29 12.80 -2.28 8.20
N ASP A 30 12.41 -2.44 6.94
CA ASP A 30 11.11 -2.01 6.43
C ASP A 30 9.92 -2.69 7.11
N MET A 31 10.07 -3.95 7.53
CA MET A 31 9.04 -4.68 8.28
C MET A 31 8.77 -4.01 9.65
N VAL A 32 9.85 -3.69 10.38
CA VAL A 32 9.75 -3.03 11.69
C VAL A 32 9.16 -1.65 11.55
N THR A 33 9.66 -0.87 10.59
CA THR A 33 9.20 0.51 10.35
C THR A 33 7.71 0.55 9.98
N LEU A 34 7.24 -0.34 9.11
CA LEU A 34 5.83 -0.39 8.71
C LEU A 34 4.93 -0.75 9.91
N THR A 35 5.35 -1.74 10.71
CA THR A 35 4.61 -2.14 11.91
C THR A 35 4.51 -1.01 12.92
N LEU A 36 5.61 -0.28 13.15
CA LEU A 36 5.62 0.88 14.04
C LEU A 36 4.72 2.01 13.52
N VAL A 37 4.82 2.36 12.23
CA VAL A 37 3.95 3.37 11.61
C VAL A 37 2.49 2.99 11.76
N GLN A 38 2.13 1.74 11.48
CA GLN A 38 0.76 1.25 11.62
C GLN A 38 0.28 1.29 13.07
N GLY A 39 1.11 0.90 14.03
CA GLY A 39 0.79 0.97 15.46
C GLY A 39 0.56 2.41 15.94
N VAL A 40 1.44 3.33 15.57
CA VAL A 40 1.31 4.76 15.91
C VAL A 40 0.04 5.34 15.29
N VAL A 41 -0.18 5.13 13.99
CA VAL A 41 -1.35 5.64 13.27
C VAL A 41 -2.65 5.08 13.88
N ASN A 42 -2.72 3.79 14.18
CA ASN A 42 -3.89 3.19 14.84
C ASN A 42 -4.15 3.80 16.22
N THR A 43 -3.11 4.04 17.00
CA THR A 43 -3.23 4.70 18.31
C THR A 43 -3.84 6.09 18.16
N PHE A 44 -3.37 6.88 17.18
CA PHE A 44 -3.95 8.20 16.89
C PHE A 44 -5.41 8.11 16.44
N VAL A 45 -5.76 7.14 15.59
CA VAL A 45 -7.16 6.93 15.17
C VAL A 45 -8.06 6.68 16.37
N ILE A 46 -7.67 5.77 17.27
CA ILE A 46 -8.46 5.44 18.45
C ILE A 46 -8.59 6.66 19.39
N PHE A 47 -7.48 7.36 19.63
CA PHE A 47 -7.47 8.52 20.50
C PHE A 47 -8.31 9.67 19.94
N LEU A 48 -8.08 10.02 18.68
CA LEU A 48 -8.75 11.13 18.01
C LEU A 48 -10.26 10.87 17.83
N SER A 49 -10.65 9.63 17.49
CA SER A 49 -12.06 9.26 17.36
C SER A 49 -12.83 9.43 18.67
N ARG A 50 -12.21 9.14 19.80
CA ARG A 50 -12.83 9.36 21.12
C ARG A 50 -13.00 10.85 21.43
N ILE A 51 -11.97 11.67 21.15
CA ILE A 51 -12.06 13.13 21.38
C ILE A 51 -13.14 13.73 20.49
N VAL A 52 -13.08 13.47 19.19
CA VAL A 52 -14.05 14.00 18.21
C VAL A 52 -15.45 13.48 18.51
N GLY A 53 -15.59 12.19 18.83
CA GLY A 53 -16.84 11.59 19.24
C GLY A 53 -17.48 12.28 20.45
N ASN A 54 -16.67 12.54 21.49
CA ASN A 54 -17.15 13.25 22.69
C ASN A 54 -17.55 14.72 22.41
N ILE A 55 -16.79 15.41 21.54
CA ILE A 55 -17.12 16.79 21.14
C ILE A 55 -18.45 16.83 20.38
N ILE A 56 -18.64 15.93 19.41
CA ILE A 56 -19.85 15.85 18.62
C ILE A 56 -21.05 15.47 19.50
N ASP A 57 -20.87 14.52 20.41
CA ASP A 57 -21.92 14.07 21.32
C ASP A 57 -22.44 15.22 22.22
N ARG A 58 -21.52 15.98 22.81
CA ARG A 58 -21.87 17.15 23.61
C ARG A 58 -22.52 18.27 22.79
N ALA A 59 -22.06 18.50 21.56
CA ALA A 59 -22.57 19.57 20.72
C ALA A 59 -23.96 19.27 20.13
N LEU A 60 -24.22 18.02 19.75
CA LEU A 60 -25.45 17.63 19.04
C LEU A 60 -26.49 16.99 19.94
N PHE A 61 -26.07 16.16 20.90
CA PHE A 61 -27.00 15.35 21.70
C PHE A 61 -27.21 15.85 23.14
N ARG A 62 -26.44 16.88 23.58
CA ARG A 62 -26.50 17.45 24.94
C ARG A 62 -26.49 16.40 26.05
N SER A 63 -25.89 15.24 25.81
CA SER A 63 -25.83 14.17 26.80
C SER A 63 -24.72 14.45 27.80
N ASP A 64 -25.06 14.80 29.02
CA ASP A 64 -24.07 15.04 30.10
C ASP A 64 -23.31 13.76 30.51
N ASP A 65 -23.84 12.56 30.26
CA ASP A 65 -23.28 11.30 30.74
C ASP A 65 -22.39 10.56 29.74
N GLY A 66 -22.30 10.97 28.47
CA GLY A 66 -21.39 10.37 27.46
C GLY A 66 -21.51 8.85 27.25
N ARG A 67 -22.60 8.22 27.73
CA ARG A 67 -22.82 6.77 27.74
C ARG A 67 -23.99 6.31 26.89
N GLY A 68 -24.56 7.17 26.05
CA GLY A 68 -25.67 6.84 25.18
C GLY A 68 -25.27 6.02 23.96
N ILE A 69 -26.24 5.30 23.36
CA ILE A 69 -26.07 4.59 22.09
C ILE A 69 -25.62 5.56 20.98
N ALA A 70 -26.07 6.83 21.03
CA ALA A 70 -25.66 7.87 20.08
C ALA A 70 -24.15 8.16 20.13
N SER A 71 -23.60 8.30 21.35
CA SER A 71 -22.16 8.49 21.57
C SER A 71 -21.34 7.32 21.03
N PHE A 72 -21.77 6.10 21.29
CA PHE A 72 -21.12 4.90 20.77
C PHE A 72 -21.12 4.86 19.23
N LEU A 73 -22.23 5.14 18.59
CA LEU A 73 -22.34 5.19 17.13
C LEU A 73 -21.47 6.31 16.54
N THR A 74 -21.44 7.48 17.17
CA THR A 74 -20.58 8.59 16.74
C THR A 74 -19.10 8.21 16.76
N VAL A 75 -18.64 7.56 17.84
CA VAL A 75 -17.26 7.08 17.94
C VAL A 75 -16.95 6.06 16.85
N ILE A 76 -17.85 5.11 16.56
CA ILE A 76 -17.66 4.13 15.48
C ILE A 76 -17.55 4.82 14.14
N VAL A 77 -18.43 5.75 13.81
CA VAL A 77 -18.38 6.49 12.54
C VAL A 77 -17.07 7.27 12.42
N CYS A 78 -16.63 7.94 13.49
CA CYS A 78 -15.34 8.63 13.52
C CYS A 78 -14.17 7.65 13.31
N GLN A 79 -14.20 6.47 13.95
CA GLN A 79 -13.17 5.46 13.76
C GLN A 79 -13.11 4.95 12.32
N LEU A 80 -14.25 4.74 11.67
CA LEU A 80 -14.30 4.32 10.27
C LEU A 80 -13.69 5.38 9.35
N VAL A 81 -14.11 6.65 9.49
CA VAL A 81 -13.59 7.75 8.66
C VAL A 81 -12.10 7.97 8.88
N LEU A 82 -11.66 8.07 10.13
CA LEU A 82 -10.25 8.25 10.47
C LEU A 82 -9.41 7.02 10.09
N GLY A 83 -9.98 5.81 10.19
CA GLY A 83 -9.35 4.57 9.77
C GLY A 83 -9.08 4.52 8.27
N VAL A 84 -10.01 5.02 7.44
CA VAL A 84 -9.79 5.15 5.99
C VAL A 84 -8.65 6.12 5.69
N LEU A 85 -8.62 7.29 6.34
CA LEU A 85 -7.53 8.26 6.19
C LEU A 85 -6.18 7.70 6.65
N ALA A 86 -6.18 7.01 7.78
CA ALA A 86 -5.01 6.32 8.32
C ALA A 86 -4.46 5.27 7.35
N ASN A 87 -5.35 4.48 6.74
CA ASN A 87 -4.97 3.47 5.76
C ASN A 87 -4.31 4.09 4.51
N ILE A 88 -4.81 5.22 4.03
CA ILE A 88 -4.19 5.97 2.92
C ILE A 88 -2.74 6.36 3.25
N ILE A 89 -2.49 6.84 4.48
CA ILE A 89 -1.14 7.19 4.94
C ILE A 89 -0.22 5.96 4.95
N VAL A 90 -0.69 4.85 5.52
CA VAL A 90 0.06 3.59 5.58
C VAL A 90 0.37 3.06 4.17
N MET A 91 -0.61 3.10 3.26
CA MET A 91 -0.42 2.68 1.87
C MET A 91 0.55 3.60 1.11
N TRP A 92 0.48 4.92 1.35
CA TRP A 92 1.45 5.86 0.79
C TRP A 92 2.88 5.55 1.25
N PHE A 93 3.07 5.29 2.54
CA PHE A 93 4.36 4.91 3.10
C PHE A 93 4.85 3.57 2.52
N SER A 94 3.96 2.57 2.42
CA SER A 94 4.25 1.28 1.82
C SER A 94 4.73 1.41 0.37
N ARG A 95 4.03 2.21 -0.45
CA ARG A 95 4.45 2.46 -1.85
C ARG A 95 5.83 3.12 -1.95
N ARG A 96 6.10 4.10 -1.09
CA ARG A 96 7.40 4.80 -1.11
C ARG A 96 8.58 3.87 -0.75
N ARG A 97 8.32 2.89 0.05
CA ARG A 97 9.26 1.84 0.43
C ARG A 97 9.62 0.94 -0.75
N GLU A 98 8.63 0.57 -1.57
CA GLU A 98 8.84 -0.23 -2.79
C GLU A 98 9.80 0.47 -3.77
N PHE A 99 9.62 1.76 -4.02
CA PHE A 99 10.52 2.51 -4.89
C PHE A 99 11.97 2.53 -4.37
N ARG A 100 12.17 2.61 -3.05
CA ARG A 100 13.50 2.52 -2.45
C ARG A 100 14.09 1.12 -2.57
N ALA A 101 13.28 0.09 -2.42
CA ALA A 101 13.73 -1.29 -2.58
C ALA A 101 14.11 -1.59 -4.03
N ASP A 102 13.36 -1.04 -5.01
CA ASP A 102 13.70 -1.15 -6.43
C ASP A 102 15.05 -0.49 -6.74
N GLN A 103 15.28 0.70 -6.21
CA GLN A 103 16.57 1.39 -6.35
C GLN A 103 17.71 0.59 -5.70
N GLY A 104 17.46 -0.02 -4.54
CA GLY A 104 18.43 -0.89 -3.88
C GLY A 104 18.73 -2.14 -4.68
N GLY A 105 17.72 -2.81 -5.21
CA GLY A 105 17.86 -3.95 -6.12
C GLY A 105 18.62 -3.57 -7.39
N ALA A 106 18.29 -2.42 -7.98
CA ALA A 106 18.98 -1.88 -9.16
C ALA A 106 20.46 -1.57 -8.91
N ARG A 107 20.82 -1.06 -7.72
CA ARG A 107 22.23 -0.82 -7.34
C ARG A 107 23.01 -2.12 -7.15
N LEU A 108 22.38 -3.17 -6.67
CA LEU A 108 23.02 -4.45 -6.39
C LEU A 108 23.15 -5.32 -7.64
N ALA A 109 22.14 -5.37 -8.49
CA ALA A 109 22.08 -6.29 -9.62
C ALA A 109 22.14 -5.60 -11.01
N GLY A 110 22.08 -4.26 -11.03
CA GLY A 110 22.00 -3.46 -12.26
C GLY A 110 20.58 -3.02 -12.58
N ASN A 111 20.48 -1.78 -13.10
CA ASN A 111 19.17 -1.14 -13.36
C ASN A 111 18.37 -1.91 -14.43
N ASP A 112 19.03 -2.33 -15.51
CA ASP A 112 18.38 -3.05 -16.61
C ASP A 112 17.85 -4.42 -16.15
N ASN A 113 18.57 -5.10 -15.26
CA ASN A 113 18.15 -6.38 -14.69
C ASN A 113 16.94 -6.21 -13.76
N MET A 114 16.89 -5.13 -12.99
CA MET A 114 15.73 -4.82 -12.15
C MET A 114 14.50 -4.48 -13.00
N ILE A 115 14.65 -3.67 -14.04
CA ILE A 115 13.58 -3.38 -14.99
C ILE A 115 13.08 -4.67 -15.64
N ALA A 116 13.98 -5.52 -16.15
CA ALA A 116 13.61 -6.78 -16.78
C ALA A 116 12.90 -7.75 -15.81
N ALA A 117 13.27 -7.75 -14.54
CA ALA A 117 12.59 -8.52 -13.49
C ALA A 117 11.16 -8.02 -13.26
N LEU A 118 10.96 -6.69 -13.18
CA LEU A 118 9.63 -6.10 -13.04
C LEU A 118 8.75 -6.32 -14.27
N GLU A 119 9.31 -6.28 -15.47
CA GLU A 119 8.60 -6.59 -16.71
C GLU A 119 8.14 -8.06 -16.76
N GLU A 120 8.98 -8.98 -16.30
CA GLU A 120 8.59 -10.39 -16.21
C GLU A 120 7.50 -10.61 -15.14
N LEU A 121 7.60 -9.96 -13.98
CA LEU A 121 6.54 -9.96 -12.98
C LEU A 121 5.22 -9.41 -13.54
N LYS A 122 5.27 -8.37 -14.36
CA LYS A 122 4.09 -7.81 -15.00
C LYS A 122 3.41 -8.83 -15.93
N ARG A 123 4.18 -9.56 -16.75
CA ARG A 123 3.66 -10.62 -17.63
C ARG A 123 2.96 -11.74 -16.86
N VAL A 124 3.45 -12.06 -15.67
CA VAL A 124 2.85 -13.09 -14.81
C VAL A 124 1.57 -12.59 -14.15
N HIS A 125 1.52 -11.29 -13.82
CA HIS A 125 0.39 -10.67 -13.12
C HIS A 125 -0.60 -9.98 -14.06
N GLU A 126 -0.39 -9.99 -15.37
CA GLU A 126 -1.43 -9.55 -16.30
C GLU A 126 -2.69 -10.39 -16.07
N PRO A 127 -3.81 -9.78 -15.62
CA PRO A 127 -5.04 -10.52 -15.44
C PRO A 127 -5.44 -11.10 -16.79
N LEU A 128 -5.83 -12.37 -16.79
CA LEU A 128 -6.60 -12.97 -17.90
C LEU A 128 -7.63 -11.95 -18.36
N PRO A 129 -7.86 -11.80 -19.68
CA PRO A 129 -8.60 -10.70 -20.26
C PRO A 129 -9.90 -10.42 -19.51
N ALA A 130 -10.18 -9.14 -19.28
CA ALA A 130 -11.23 -8.57 -18.44
C ALA A 130 -12.68 -9.07 -18.71
N GLN A 131 -12.88 -9.94 -19.68
CA GLN A 131 -14.15 -10.53 -20.04
C GLN A 131 -14.78 -11.39 -18.93
N GLN A 132 -14.00 -11.92 -17.98
CA GLN A 132 -14.55 -12.71 -16.86
C GLN A 132 -15.06 -11.86 -15.70
N PHE A 133 -14.65 -10.59 -15.57
CA PHE A 133 -15.08 -9.69 -14.51
C PHE A 133 -16.21 -8.73 -14.92
N ALA A 134 -16.54 -8.65 -16.21
CA ALA A 134 -17.66 -7.86 -16.71
C ALA A 134 -19.02 -8.36 -16.16
N ALA A 135 -19.09 -9.60 -15.70
CA ALA A 135 -20.29 -10.17 -15.09
C ALA A 135 -20.65 -9.58 -13.71
N PHE A 136 -19.71 -8.89 -13.04
CA PHE A 136 -19.94 -8.30 -11.72
C PHE A 136 -20.29 -6.81 -11.73
N GLY A 137 -20.48 -6.17 -12.90
CA GLY A 137 -21.13 -4.87 -13.04
C GLY A 137 -20.43 -3.68 -12.37
N ILE A 138 -19.15 -3.79 -12.02
CA ILE A 138 -18.38 -2.65 -11.49
C ILE A 138 -17.85 -1.86 -12.68
N ALA A 139 -18.57 -0.82 -13.06
CA ALA A 139 -18.14 0.12 -14.08
C ALA A 139 -16.82 0.79 -13.62
N ASP A 140 -15.76 0.61 -14.42
CA ASP A 140 -14.48 1.30 -14.25
C ASP A 140 -14.64 2.79 -14.59
N GLY A 141 -15.17 3.55 -13.61
CA GLY A 141 -15.10 5.00 -13.67
C GLY A 141 -13.70 5.50 -13.24
N ALA A 142 -13.20 6.57 -13.85
CA ALA A 142 -11.90 7.18 -13.52
C ALA A 142 -11.75 7.48 -12.01
N VAL A 143 -12.84 7.77 -11.31
CA VAL A 143 -12.89 7.99 -9.86
C VAL A 143 -12.68 6.68 -9.09
N ALA A 144 -13.28 5.57 -9.55
CA ALA A 144 -13.12 4.26 -8.92
C ALA A 144 -11.69 3.73 -9.08
N SER A 145 -11.06 3.96 -10.22
CA SER A 145 -9.66 3.59 -10.45
C SER A 145 -8.70 4.41 -9.59
N GLY A 146 -8.95 5.71 -9.42
CA GLY A 146 -8.17 6.58 -8.53
C GLY A 146 -8.26 6.16 -7.06
N LEU A 147 -9.47 5.89 -6.57
CA LEU A 147 -9.69 5.38 -5.22
C LEU A 147 -9.02 4.01 -5.01
N LYS A 148 -9.15 3.09 -5.95
CA LYS A 148 -8.50 1.77 -5.89
C LYS A 148 -6.97 1.90 -5.75
N ARG A 149 -6.34 2.85 -6.46
CA ARG A 149 -4.90 3.12 -6.36
C ARG A 149 -4.47 3.57 -4.96
N LEU A 150 -5.32 4.29 -4.20
CA LEU A 150 -5.00 4.72 -2.84
C LEU A 150 -4.91 3.55 -1.85
N PHE A 151 -5.61 2.46 -2.13
CA PHE A 151 -5.67 1.27 -1.27
C PHE A 151 -4.72 0.13 -1.72
N LEU A 152 -3.97 0.30 -2.81
CA LEU A 152 -2.97 -0.67 -3.22
C LEU A 152 -1.75 -0.59 -2.29
N SER A 153 -1.34 -1.73 -1.75
CA SER A 153 -0.13 -1.86 -0.92
C SER A 153 1.17 -1.73 -1.74
N HIS A 154 1.13 -2.11 -3.00
CA HIS A 154 2.23 -1.99 -3.95
C HIS A 154 1.87 -1.01 -5.06
N PRO A 155 2.83 -0.16 -5.52
CA PRO A 155 2.62 0.66 -6.71
C PRO A 155 2.41 -0.23 -7.95
N PRO A 156 1.66 0.25 -8.95
CA PRO A 156 1.60 -0.43 -10.24
C PRO A 156 3.00 -0.67 -10.81
N LEU A 157 3.23 -1.84 -11.40
CA LEU A 157 4.54 -2.21 -11.92
C LEU A 157 5.03 -1.22 -12.98
N ASP A 158 4.12 -0.63 -13.77
CA ASP A 158 4.46 0.40 -14.74
C ASP A 158 5.06 1.66 -14.09
N GLU A 159 4.56 2.08 -12.94
CA GLU A 159 5.10 3.22 -12.19
C GLU A 159 6.50 2.92 -11.64
N ARG A 160 6.72 1.70 -11.15
CA ARG A 160 8.02 1.24 -10.66
C ARG A 160 9.06 1.20 -11.78
N ILE A 161 8.68 0.64 -12.95
CA ILE A 161 9.54 0.61 -14.14
C ILE A 161 9.86 2.03 -14.62
N ALA A 162 8.84 2.90 -14.71
CA ALA A 162 9.03 4.28 -15.11
C ALA A 162 9.99 5.04 -14.17
N ALA A 163 9.88 4.81 -12.86
CA ALA A 163 10.76 5.42 -11.87
C ALA A 163 12.23 4.99 -12.03
N LEU A 164 12.49 3.73 -12.39
CA LEU A 164 13.83 3.23 -12.67
C LEU A 164 14.42 3.74 -13.99
N ARG A 165 13.56 4.09 -14.96
CA ARG A 165 13.97 4.67 -16.25
C ARG A 165 14.20 6.17 -16.18
N ALA A 166 13.75 6.84 -15.14
CA ALA A 166 13.91 8.28 -14.99
C ALA A 166 15.40 8.67 -14.80
N PRO A 167 15.92 9.67 -15.53
CA PRO A 167 17.29 10.13 -15.36
C PRO A 167 17.47 10.73 -13.96
N GLY A 168 18.44 10.23 -13.20
CA GLY A 168 18.82 10.76 -11.87
C GLY A 168 18.56 9.85 -10.67
N THR A 169 18.24 8.59 -10.87
CA THR A 169 18.03 7.59 -9.80
C THR A 169 19.28 6.76 -9.47
N HIS A 170 20.49 7.33 -9.66
CA HIS A 170 21.76 6.66 -9.34
C HIS A 170 22.26 6.95 -7.93
#